data_ca7d1ee3d44d600600a16b8d12770c74
#
_entry.id   ca7d1ee3d44d600600a16b8d12770c74
#
_cell.length_a   1.000
_cell.length_b   1.000
_cell.length_c   1.000
_cell.angle_alpha   90.00
_cell.angle_beta   90.00
_cell.angle_gamma   90.00
#
_symmetry.space_group_name_H-M   'P 1'
#
loop_
_entity.id
_entity.type
_entity.pdbx_description
1 polymer ?
#
loop_
_entity_poly.entity_id
_entity_poly.type
_entity_poly.pdbx_seq_one_letter_code
_entity_poly.pdbx_strand_id
1 'polypeptide(L)' 'MSELIKIVDSLENKISKLLHKLEVLNNANIELEKELRDIKSSQENASKTVSEWEEKYNSLKLA' A
#
# COMPACT_ATOMS: atom_id res chain seq x y z
N MET A 1 -18.57 37.41 -22.38
CA MET A 1 -17.90 36.33 -23.14
C MET A 1 -16.53 35.97 -22.58
N SER A 2 -15.63 36.95 -22.40
CA SER A 2 -14.31 36.64 -21.81
C SER A 2 -14.34 36.14 -20.39
N GLU A 3 -15.30 36.56 -19.57
CA GLU A 3 -15.46 36.10 -18.19
C GLU A 3 -15.89 34.63 -18.14
N LEU A 4 -16.79 34.22 -19.03
CA LEU A 4 -17.23 32.84 -19.14
C LEU A 4 -16.08 31.92 -19.54
N ILE A 5 -15.26 32.36 -20.47
CA ILE A 5 -14.07 31.61 -20.91
C ILE A 5 -13.09 31.45 -19.73
N LYS A 6 -12.88 32.49 -18.96
CA LYS A 6 -12.00 32.45 -17.78
C LYS A 6 -12.51 31.49 -16.72
N ILE A 7 -13.83 31.47 -16.50
CA ILE A 7 -14.46 30.55 -15.54
C ILE A 7 -14.28 29.11 -16.01
N VAL A 8 -14.52 28.83 -17.29
CA VAL A 8 -14.34 27.49 -17.85
C VAL A 8 -12.88 27.06 -17.74
N ASP A 9 -11.94 27.91 -18.10
CA ASP A 9 -10.50 27.61 -17.99
C ASP A 9 -10.09 27.33 -16.54
N SER A 10 -10.60 28.11 -15.60
CA SER A 10 -10.36 27.92 -14.18
C SER A 10 -10.90 26.55 -13.70
N LEU A 11 -12.10 26.17 -14.13
CA LEU A 11 -12.70 24.89 -13.81
C LEU A 11 -11.90 23.74 -14.42
N GLU A 12 -11.49 23.87 -15.66
CA GLU A 12 -10.65 22.85 -16.31
C GLU A 12 -9.34 22.63 -15.56
N ASN A 13 -8.70 23.70 -15.11
CA ASN A 13 -7.47 23.62 -14.32
C ASN A 13 -7.71 22.93 -12.98
N LYS A 14 -8.82 23.23 -12.31
CA LYS A 14 -9.17 22.60 -11.04
C LYS A 14 -9.47 21.12 -11.22
N ILE A 15 -10.19 20.76 -12.27
CA ILE A 15 -10.50 19.36 -12.59
C ILE A 15 -9.21 18.60 -12.88
N SER A 16 -8.32 19.18 -13.69
CA SER A 16 -7.03 18.57 -14.00
C SER A 16 -6.20 18.31 -12.73
N LYS A 17 -6.15 19.26 -11.82
CA LYS A 17 -5.43 19.11 -10.55
C LYS A 17 -6.06 18.02 -9.66
N LEU A 18 -7.40 17.96 -9.62
CA LEU A 18 -8.10 16.94 -8.86
C LEU A 18 -7.84 15.54 -9.43
N LEU A 19 -7.88 15.40 -10.74
CA LEU A 19 -7.58 14.13 -11.40
C LEU A 19 -6.16 13.68 -11.10
N HIS A 20 -5.22 14.61 -11.15
CA HIS A 20 -3.83 14.32 -10.81
C HIS A 20 -3.68 13.85 -9.35
N LYS A 21 -4.34 14.52 -8.42
CA LYS A 21 -4.35 14.12 -7.01
C LYS A 21 -4.94 12.74 -6.80
N LEU A 22 -6.04 12.44 -7.51
CA LEU A 22 -6.67 11.12 -7.44
C LEU A 22 -5.73 10.04 -7.96
N GLU A 23 -5.01 10.30 -9.03
CA GLU A 23 -4.03 9.38 -9.58
C GLU A 23 -2.91 9.11 -8.59
N VAL A 24 -2.36 10.17 -7.98
CA VAL A 24 -1.30 10.06 -6.97
C VAL A 24 -1.78 9.24 -5.78
N LEU A 25 -3.01 9.52 -5.28
CA LEU A 25 -3.59 8.79 -4.15
C LEU A 25 -3.83 7.32 -4.49
N ASN A 26 -4.32 7.05 -5.68
CA ASN A 26 -4.54 5.67 -6.14
C ASN A 26 -3.24 4.89 -6.20
N ASN A 27 -2.19 5.50 -6.76
CA ASN A 27 -0.87 4.87 -6.82
C ASN A 27 -0.29 4.64 -5.42
N ALA A 28 -0.46 5.60 -4.51
CA ALA A 28 -0.02 5.45 -3.12
C ALA A 28 -0.78 4.31 -2.43
N ASN A 29 -2.08 4.18 -2.67
CA ASN A 29 -2.88 3.09 -2.10
C ASN A 29 -2.42 1.73 -2.62
N ILE A 30 -2.13 1.61 -3.89
CA ILE A 30 -1.62 0.37 -4.49
C ILE A 30 -0.29 -0.01 -3.85
N GLU A 31 0.61 0.95 -3.67
CA GLU A 31 1.90 0.70 -3.01
C GLU A 31 1.74 0.28 -1.56
N LEU A 32 0.85 0.94 -0.81
CA LEU A 32 0.57 0.58 0.58
C LEU A 32 0.00 -0.82 0.70
N GLU A 33 -0.91 -1.20 -0.19
CA GLU A 33 -1.48 -2.55 -0.21
C GLU A 33 -0.39 -3.59 -0.49
N LYS A 34 0.52 -3.28 -1.39
CA LYS A 34 1.65 -4.16 -1.70
C LYS A 34 2.57 -4.31 -0.48
N GLU A 35 2.91 -3.22 0.17
CA GLU A 35 3.74 -3.24 1.38
C GLU A 35 3.09 -4.04 2.49
N LEU A 36 1.78 -3.89 2.68
CA LEU A 36 1.03 -4.66 3.67
C LEU A 36 1.07 -6.15 3.38
N ARG A 37 0.93 -6.55 2.13
CA ARG A 37 1.05 -7.95 1.73
C ARG A 37 2.45 -8.50 1.99
N ASP A 38 3.47 -7.71 1.68
CA ASP A 38 4.86 -8.11 1.91
C ASP A 38 5.16 -8.27 3.40
N ILE A 39 4.69 -7.34 4.23
CA ILE A 39 4.84 -7.39 5.68
C ILE A 39 4.13 -8.63 6.24
N LYS A 40 2.90 -8.87 5.81
CA LYS A 40 2.12 -10.02 6.24
C LYS A 40 2.81 -11.34 5.88
N SER A 41 3.30 -11.45 4.66
CA SER A 41 4.04 -12.60 4.20
C SER A 41 5.32 -12.82 5.02
N SER A 42 6.04 -11.74 5.31
CA SER A 42 7.25 -11.77 6.14
C SER A 42 6.94 -12.23 7.56
N GLN A 43 5.84 -11.75 8.15
CA GLN A 43 5.41 -12.16 9.49
C GLN A 43 5.02 -13.64 9.53
N GLU A 44 4.30 -14.13 8.53
CA GLU A 44 3.92 -15.52 8.42
C GLU A 44 5.15 -16.42 8.32
N ASN A 45 6.13 -16.02 7.53
CA ASN A 45 7.39 -16.76 7.41
C ASN A 45 8.19 -16.77 8.71
N ALA A 46 8.26 -15.63 9.40
CA ALA A 46 8.95 -15.53 10.68
C ALA A 46 8.27 -16.41 11.74
N SER A 47 6.94 -16.39 11.79
CA SER A 47 6.17 -17.22 12.71
C SER A 47 6.40 -18.71 12.43
N LYS A 48 6.42 -19.10 11.18
CA LYS A 48 6.70 -20.48 10.78
C LYS A 48 8.11 -20.91 11.19
N THR A 49 9.08 -20.04 11.00
CA THR A 49 10.47 -20.31 11.39
C THR A 49 10.59 -20.51 12.89
N VAL A 50 9.93 -19.67 13.68
CA VAL A 50 9.92 -19.79 15.14
C VAL A 50 9.29 -21.14 15.57
N SER A 51 8.16 -21.50 14.98
CA SER A 51 7.51 -22.79 15.23
C SER A 51 8.43 -23.98 14.93
N GLU A 52 9.13 -23.93 13.81
CA GLU A 52 10.07 -24.99 13.41
C GLU A 52 11.22 -25.12 14.43
N TRP A 53 11.75 -23.99 14.90
CA TRP A 53 12.81 -24.01 15.91
C TRP A 53 12.31 -24.51 17.26
N GLU A 54 11.07 -24.16 17.63
CA GLU A 54 10.45 -24.69 18.87
C GLU A 54 10.29 -26.21 18.81
N GLU A 55 9.85 -26.73 17.69
CA GLU A 55 9.74 -28.18 17.49
C GLU A 55 11.09 -28.87 17.60
N LYS A 56 12.11 -28.31 16.98
CA LYS A 56 13.48 -28.85 17.07
C LYS A 56 14.00 -28.81 18.49
N TYR A 57 13.77 -27.72 19.20
CA TYR A 57 14.20 -27.59 20.57
C TYR A 57 13.52 -28.64 21.46
N ASN A 58 12.21 -28.79 21.35
CA ASN A 58 11.46 -29.78 22.12
C ASN A 58 11.90 -31.21 21.81
N SER A 59 12.16 -31.50 20.53
CA SER A 59 12.64 -32.79 20.10
C SER A 59 14.01 -33.13 20.73
N LEU A 60 14.93 -32.17 20.75
CA LEU A 60 16.25 -32.35 21.37
C LEU A 60 16.15 -32.49 22.88
N LYS A 61 15.23 -31.76 23.50
CA LYS A 61 15.03 -31.83 24.96
C LYS A 61 14.46 -33.14 25.41
N LEU A 62 13.60 -33.76 24.60
CA LEU A 62 12.98 -35.05 24.89
C LEU A 62 13.91 -36.24 24.62
N ALA A 63 14.86 -36.01 23.73
CA ALA A 63 15.87 -37.02 23.44
C ALA A 63 16.96 -37.02 24.48
#